data_b0c8fed59c846dd2305783a313ba2c30
#
_entry.id   b0c8fed59c846dd2305783a313ba2c30
#
_cell.length_a   1.000
_cell.length_b   1.000
_cell.length_c   1.000
_cell.angle_alpha   90.00
_cell.angle_beta   90.00
_cell.angle_gamma   90.00
#
_symmetry.space_group_name_H-M   'P 1'
#
loop_
_entity.id
_entity.type
_entity.pdbx_description
1 polymer ?
#
loop_
_entity_poly.entity_id
_entity_poly.type
_entity_poly.pdbx_seq_one_letter_code
_entity_poly.pdbx_strand_id
1 'polypeptide(L)'
;DAGIEGFTHSGIVHQCYCPERIYSDNELYTHQRDKLTADIEKLMNNGERLKKLGVPPIAEWHFNIPEYKDPRILSHAQSKQQEVLTAKKKNPTLFAYISDDFKILVKVAEDFSPEISRIIRTNLTDMKLNLAVQHQEKPDWSKCDSQKVANIRRKVGAVMHVDEDDPDLNYVINVYIDYYIAGLEIMNNLQLHFPEIYEDLYKLEQSYKREVSLKTRMNTDRQLNQSLFNNILNEFQEKLEKDFSKMLTQASVVEL
;
A
#
# COMPACT_ATOMS: atom_id res chain seq x y z
N ASP A 1 -22.22 19.71 4.35
CA ASP A 1 -21.17 19.87 3.35
C ASP A 1 -21.77 20.43 2.05
N ALA A 2 -20.96 20.91 1.13
CA ALA A 2 -21.37 21.47 -0.15
C ALA A 2 -20.94 20.58 -1.33
N GLY A 3 -20.81 19.28 -1.09
CA GLY A 3 -20.28 18.31 -2.05
C GLY A 3 -18.76 18.32 -2.17
N ILE A 4 -18.08 18.96 -1.19
CA ILE A 4 -16.62 18.97 -1.07
C ILE A 4 -16.20 18.95 0.41
N GLU A 5 -15.07 18.34 0.73
CA GLU A 5 -14.45 18.31 2.05
C GLU A 5 -13.23 19.23 2.12
N GLY A 6 -12.56 19.46 1.00
CA GLY A 6 -11.41 20.33 0.91
C GLY A 6 -11.22 20.90 -0.48
N PHE A 7 -10.39 21.94 -0.59
CA PHE A 7 -10.05 22.54 -1.87
C PHE A 7 -8.62 23.12 -1.86
N THR A 8 -8.06 23.25 -3.05
CA THR A 8 -6.78 23.90 -3.31
C THR A 8 -7.00 25.26 -3.98
N HIS A 9 -6.02 26.15 -3.88
CA HIS A 9 -6.04 27.44 -4.59
C HIS A 9 -5.99 27.30 -6.13
N SER A 10 -5.61 26.12 -6.65
CA SER A 10 -5.59 25.83 -8.08
C SER A 10 -6.95 25.39 -8.65
N GLY A 11 -8.02 25.34 -7.83
CA GLY A 11 -9.34 24.93 -8.29
C GLY A 11 -9.57 23.42 -8.27
N ILE A 12 -8.74 22.66 -7.55
CA ILE A 12 -9.00 21.24 -7.29
C ILE A 12 -9.79 21.13 -5.98
N VAL A 13 -10.89 20.39 -6.01
CA VAL A 13 -11.67 20.09 -4.81
C VAL A 13 -11.70 18.58 -4.55
N HIS A 14 -11.78 18.22 -3.27
CA HIS A 14 -11.71 16.84 -2.81
C HIS A 14 -12.98 16.47 -2.07
N GLN A 15 -13.50 15.29 -2.39
CA GLN A 15 -14.56 14.61 -1.66
C GLN A 15 -14.10 13.19 -1.38
N CYS A 16 -14.19 12.76 -0.12
CA CYS A 16 -13.75 11.44 0.29
C CYS A 16 -14.93 10.51 0.56
N TYR A 17 -14.73 9.23 0.30
CA TYR A 17 -15.61 8.16 0.74
C TYR A 17 -14.78 6.97 1.19
N CYS A 18 -14.94 6.58 2.44
CA CYS A 18 -14.36 5.36 2.98
C CYS A 18 -15.49 4.43 3.42
N PRO A 19 -15.54 3.18 2.94
CA PRO A 19 -16.55 2.22 3.35
C PRO A 19 -16.40 1.88 4.84
N GLU A 20 -17.52 1.82 5.56
CA GLU A 20 -17.55 1.52 7.01
C GLU A 20 -17.29 0.03 7.31
N ARG A 21 -17.46 -0.83 6.31
CA ARG A 21 -17.26 -2.28 6.39
C ARG A 21 -16.84 -2.84 5.04
N ILE A 22 -16.45 -4.09 5.02
CA ILE A 22 -16.19 -4.83 3.78
C ILE A 22 -17.53 -5.10 3.08
N TYR A 23 -17.63 -4.71 1.83
CA TYR A 23 -18.76 -4.93 0.93
C TYR A 23 -18.38 -5.93 -0.16
N SER A 24 -19.38 -6.61 -0.73
CA SER A 24 -19.22 -7.28 -2.02
C SER A 24 -18.97 -6.26 -3.13
N ASP A 25 -18.36 -6.68 -4.23
CA ASP A 25 -17.97 -5.77 -5.33
C ASP A 25 -19.14 -4.94 -5.87
N ASN A 26 -20.32 -5.57 -5.98
CA ASN A 26 -21.52 -4.87 -6.47
C ASN A 26 -22.12 -3.91 -5.42
N GLU A 27 -22.08 -4.26 -4.14
CA GLU A 27 -22.50 -3.37 -3.06
C GLU A 27 -21.56 -2.17 -2.96
N LEU A 28 -20.24 -2.40 -3.01
CA LEU A 28 -19.23 -1.34 -2.99
C LEU A 28 -19.46 -0.36 -4.13
N TYR A 29 -19.64 -0.85 -5.36
CA TYR A 29 -20.00 0.00 -6.50
C TYR A 29 -21.26 0.81 -6.25
N THR A 30 -22.32 0.20 -5.74
CA THR A 30 -23.58 0.88 -5.47
C THR A 30 -23.41 2.04 -4.48
N HIS A 31 -22.71 1.80 -3.37
CA HIS A 31 -22.43 2.82 -2.37
C HIS A 31 -21.56 3.97 -2.94
N GLN A 32 -20.50 3.64 -3.67
CA GLN A 32 -19.62 4.62 -4.30
C GLN A 32 -20.39 5.48 -5.33
N ARG A 33 -21.20 4.85 -6.18
CA ARG A 33 -22.03 5.52 -7.18
C ARG A 33 -23.03 6.49 -6.55
N ASP A 34 -23.74 6.03 -5.52
CA ASP A 34 -24.78 6.81 -4.85
C ASP A 34 -24.16 7.99 -4.08
N LYS A 35 -23.02 7.78 -3.44
CA LYS A 35 -22.25 8.84 -2.78
C LYS A 35 -21.78 9.89 -3.78
N LEU A 36 -21.14 9.48 -4.88
CA LEU A 36 -20.68 10.39 -5.94
C LEU A 36 -21.86 11.21 -6.48
N THR A 37 -22.99 10.56 -6.77
CA THR A 37 -24.21 11.23 -7.27
C THR A 37 -24.69 12.30 -6.30
N ALA A 38 -24.86 11.93 -5.01
CA ALA A 38 -25.37 12.84 -3.99
C ALA A 38 -24.43 14.05 -3.78
N ASP A 39 -23.12 13.84 -3.83
CA ASP A 39 -22.16 14.93 -3.60
C ASP A 39 -22.03 15.85 -4.83
N ILE A 40 -22.15 15.34 -6.03
CA ILE A 40 -22.25 16.19 -7.24
C ILE A 40 -23.55 17.00 -7.23
N GLU A 41 -24.68 16.44 -6.82
CA GLU A 41 -25.92 17.20 -6.64
C GLU A 41 -25.75 18.32 -5.60
N LYS A 42 -25.09 18.06 -4.48
CA LYS A 42 -24.76 19.09 -3.49
C LYS A 42 -23.85 20.17 -4.07
N LEU A 43 -22.80 19.77 -4.83
CA LEU A 43 -21.92 20.71 -5.52
C LEU A 43 -22.70 21.67 -6.42
N MET A 44 -23.61 21.13 -7.24
CA MET A 44 -24.44 21.91 -8.17
C MET A 44 -25.41 22.86 -7.47
N ASN A 45 -25.90 22.50 -6.28
CA ASN A 45 -26.90 23.27 -5.53
C ASN A 45 -26.30 24.30 -4.55
N ASN A 46 -24.99 24.28 -4.29
CA ASN A 46 -24.36 25.09 -3.25
C ASN A 46 -23.37 26.14 -3.80
N GLY A 47 -23.48 26.57 -5.06
CA GLY A 47 -22.55 27.51 -5.69
C GLY A 47 -22.33 28.81 -4.90
N GLU A 48 -23.39 29.42 -4.37
CA GLU A 48 -23.28 30.63 -3.56
C GLU A 48 -22.54 30.40 -2.25
N ARG A 49 -22.70 29.22 -1.63
CA ARG A 49 -21.96 28.83 -0.42
C ARG A 49 -20.48 28.66 -0.72
N LEU A 50 -20.15 28.01 -1.84
CA LEU A 50 -18.77 27.79 -2.28
C LEU A 50 -18.05 29.10 -2.55
N LYS A 51 -18.72 30.07 -3.22
CA LYS A 51 -18.18 31.41 -3.42
C LYS A 51 -17.92 32.14 -2.11
N LYS A 52 -18.84 32.06 -1.13
CA LYS A 52 -18.66 32.67 0.21
C LYS A 52 -17.50 32.05 0.98
N LEU A 53 -17.20 30.78 0.77
CA LEU A 53 -16.03 30.09 1.35
C LEU A 53 -14.71 30.44 0.64
N GLY A 54 -14.73 31.22 -0.42
CA GLY A 54 -13.54 31.60 -1.18
C GLY A 54 -13.00 30.48 -2.08
N VAL A 55 -13.84 29.50 -2.41
CA VAL A 55 -13.43 28.42 -3.34
C VAL A 55 -13.21 29.05 -4.73
N PRO A 56 -12.04 28.86 -5.34
CA PRO A 56 -11.79 29.35 -6.70
C PRO A 56 -12.66 28.60 -7.71
N PRO A 57 -12.72 29.05 -8.98
CA PRO A 57 -13.38 28.28 -10.02
C PRO A 57 -12.90 26.84 -10.05
N ILE A 58 -13.82 25.88 -9.93
CA ILE A 58 -13.51 24.46 -9.77
C ILE A 58 -13.20 23.88 -11.15
N ALA A 59 -11.95 23.47 -11.36
CA ALA A 59 -11.49 22.78 -12.56
C ALA A 59 -11.53 21.25 -12.40
N GLU A 60 -11.26 20.74 -11.21
CA GLU A 60 -11.27 19.30 -10.95
C GLU A 60 -12.04 18.99 -9.66
N TRP A 61 -12.88 17.97 -9.72
CA TRP A 61 -13.53 17.40 -8.56
C TRP A 61 -13.03 15.95 -8.39
N HIS A 62 -12.27 15.71 -7.31
CA HIS A 62 -11.64 14.43 -7.01
C HIS A 62 -12.53 13.64 -6.05
N PHE A 63 -12.98 12.46 -6.51
CA PHE A 63 -13.63 11.47 -5.69
C PHE A 63 -12.57 10.52 -5.13
N ASN A 64 -12.14 10.77 -3.90
CA ASN A 64 -11.09 10.00 -3.24
C ASN A 64 -11.70 8.81 -2.51
N ILE A 65 -11.33 7.62 -2.93
CA ILE A 65 -11.80 6.33 -2.38
C ILE A 65 -10.61 5.41 -2.12
N PRO A 66 -10.67 4.47 -1.16
CA PRO A 66 -9.58 3.54 -0.93
C PRO A 66 -9.27 2.68 -2.17
N GLU A 67 -10.33 2.14 -2.77
CA GLU A 67 -10.26 1.28 -3.96
C GLU A 67 -11.59 1.29 -4.71
N TYR A 68 -11.58 0.85 -5.96
CA TYR A 68 -12.79 0.41 -6.67
C TYR A 68 -12.52 -0.94 -7.33
N LYS A 69 -13.51 -1.82 -7.31
CA LYS A 69 -13.44 -3.16 -7.95
C LYS A 69 -14.23 -3.22 -9.25
N ASP A 70 -15.15 -2.27 -9.44
CA ASP A 70 -16.00 -2.21 -10.62
C ASP A 70 -15.69 -0.95 -11.43
N PRO A 71 -15.18 -1.10 -12.68
CA PRO A 71 -14.84 0.04 -13.54
C PRO A 71 -16.06 0.89 -13.97
N ARG A 72 -17.29 0.43 -13.74
CA ARG A 72 -18.51 1.23 -14.00
C ARG A 72 -18.50 2.55 -13.23
N ILE A 73 -17.79 2.66 -12.10
CA ILE A 73 -17.67 3.92 -11.36
C ILE A 73 -17.01 5.02 -12.20
N LEU A 74 -16.05 4.68 -13.06
CA LEU A 74 -15.37 5.63 -13.96
C LEU A 74 -16.35 6.17 -15.01
N SER A 75 -17.15 5.28 -15.61
CA SER A 75 -18.17 5.68 -16.58
C SER A 75 -19.27 6.53 -15.94
N HIS A 76 -19.63 6.22 -14.69
CA HIS A 76 -20.58 7.01 -13.92
C HIS A 76 -20.05 8.42 -13.61
N ALA A 77 -18.78 8.54 -13.21
CA ALA A 77 -18.12 9.82 -13.00
C ALA A 77 -18.11 10.67 -14.28
N GLN A 78 -17.80 10.08 -15.43
CA GLN A 78 -17.87 10.76 -16.73
C GLN A 78 -19.29 11.25 -17.08
N SER A 79 -20.33 10.43 -16.82
CA SER A 79 -21.71 10.84 -17.01
C SER A 79 -22.08 12.05 -16.16
N LYS A 80 -21.68 12.05 -14.88
CA LYS A 80 -21.93 13.16 -13.96
C LYS A 80 -21.14 14.42 -14.35
N GLN A 81 -19.92 14.28 -14.85
CA GLN A 81 -19.18 15.40 -15.43
C GLN A 81 -19.94 16.06 -16.58
N GLN A 82 -20.48 15.29 -17.51
CA GLN A 82 -21.27 15.83 -18.63
C GLN A 82 -22.55 16.50 -18.16
N GLU A 83 -23.18 15.99 -17.10
CA GLU A 83 -24.36 16.59 -16.49
C GLU A 83 -24.02 18.00 -15.95
N VAL A 84 -22.94 18.16 -15.19
CA VAL A 84 -22.47 19.44 -14.65
C VAL A 84 -22.15 20.43 -15.78
N LEU A 85 -21.38 20.00 -16.79
CA LEU A 85 -21.00 20.84 -17.92
C LEU A 85 -22.23 21.28 -18.75
N THR A 86 -23.22 20.40 -18.88
CA THR A 86 -24.50 20.72 -19.57
C THR A 86 -25.31 21.73 -18.78
N ALA A 87 -25.38 21.59 -17.45
CA ALA A 87 -26.04 22.55 -16.58
C ALA A 87 -25.35 23.92 -16.64
N LYS A 88 -24.01 23.96 -16.63
CA LYS A 88 -23.24 25.19 -16.81
C LYS A 88 -23.51 25.86 -18.14
N LYS A 89 -23.54 25.13 -19.26
CA LYS A 89 -23.87 25.68 -20.58
C LYS A 89 -25.25 26.30 -20.62
N LYS A 90 -26.25 25.73 -19.92
CA LYS A 90 -27.61 26.26 -19.84
C LYS A 90 -27.69 27.53 -18.97
N ASN A 91 -26.91 27.61 -17.88
CA ASN A 91 -26.96 28.71 -16.92
C ASN A 91 -25.54 29.15 -16.53
N PRO A 92 -24.75 29.80 -17.41
CA PRO A 92 -23.35 30.14 -17.16
C PRO A 92 -23.12 30.99 -15.91
N THR A 93 -24.03 31.92 -15.62
CA THR A 93 -23.94 32.81 -14.46
C THR A 93 -24.13 32.04 -13.15
N LEU A 94 -25.10 31.12 -13.11
CA LEU A 94 -25.37 30.31 -11.92
C LEU A 94 -24.19 29.40 -11.60
N PHE A 95 -23.57 28.80 -12.63
CA PHE A 95 -22.44 27.89 -12.51
C PHE A 95 -21.08 28.56 -12.79
N ALA A 96 -20.96 29.88 -12.56
CA ALA A 96 -19.69 30.61 -12.76
C ALA A 96 -18.53 30.09 -11.88
N TYR A 97 -18.84 29.38 -10.78
CA TYR A 97 -17.86 28.73 -9.91
C TYR A 97 -17.33 27.39 -10.43
N ILE A 98 -17.86 26.87 -11.51
CA ILE A 98 -17.35 25.68 -12.23
C ILE A 98 -16.54 26.14 -13.43
N SER A 99 -15.36 25.57 -13.67
CA SER A 99 -14.53 25.85 -14.86
C SER A 99 -15.16 25.27 -16.14
N ASP A 100 -14.79 25.81 -17.30
CA ASP A 100 -15.27 25.30 -18.61
C ASP A 100 -14.65 23.94 -18.96
N ASP A 101 -13.48 23.65 -18.41
CA ASP A 101 -12.73 22.41 -18.54
C ASP A 101 -12.92 21.45 -17.35
N PHE A 102 -14.00 21.64 -16.58
CA PHE A 102 -14.32 20.85 -15.39
C PHE A 102 -14.24 19.35 -15.63
N LYS A 103 -13.58 18.66 -14.71
CA LYS A 103 -13.41 17.19 -14.72
C LYS A 103 -13.80 16.59 -13.39
N ILE A 104 -14.35 15.38 -13.45
CA ILE A 104 -14.53 14.50 -12.28
C ILE A 104 -13.51 13.37 -12.40
N LEU A 105 -12.64 13.23 -11.41
CA LEU A 105 -11.59 12.20 -11.35
C LEU A 105 -11.85 11.30 -10.16
N VAL A 106 -11.90 10.00 -10.41
CA VAL A 106 -11.88 8.99 -9.33
C VAL A 106 -10.42 8.75 -8.97
N LYS A 107 -10.08 8.97 -7.72
CA LYS A 107 -8.73 8.84 -7.16
C LYS A 107 -8.71 7.74 -6.11
N VAL A 108 -7.70 6.89 -6.17
CA VAL A 108 -7.47 5.79 -5.22
C VAL A 108 -6.21 6.03 -4.39
N ALA A 109 -5.99 5.23 -3.35
CA ALA A 109 -4.86 5.39 -2.45
C ALA A 109 -3.51 5.41 -3.19
N GLU A 110 -3.38 4.60 -4.23
CA GLU A 110 -2.17 4.50 -5.06
C GLU A 110 -1.83 5.82 -5.78
N ASP A 111 -2.82 6.62 -6.12
CA ASP A 111 -2.62 7.95 -6.72
C ASP A 111 -1.89 8.94 -5.79
N PHE A 112 -1.89 8.66 -4.48
CA PHE A 112 -1.29 9.49 -3.43
C PHE A 112 -0.06 8.84 -2.78
N SER A 113 0.47 7.78 -3.37
CA SER A 113 1.60 7.03 -2.80
C SER A 113 2.83 7.91 -2.47
N PRO A 114 3.23 8.90 -3.31
CA PRO A 114 4.34 9.77 -2.98
C PRO A 114 4.08 10.65 -1.74
N GLU A 115 2.86 11.20 -1.62
CA GLU A 115 2.46 12.04 -0.49
C GLU A 115 2.37 11.21 0.80
N ILE A 116 1.79 10.01 0.71
CA ILE A 116 1.71 9.05 1.82
C ILE A 116 3.12 8.67 2.28
N SER A 117 4.00 8.31 1.34
CA SER A 117 5.39 7.97 1.63
C SER A 117 6.11 9.11 2.36
N ARG A 118 5.94 10.35 1.89
CA ARG A 118 6.52 11.52 2.53
C ARG A 118 6.00 11.75 3.95
N ILE A 119 4.69 11.63 4.17
CA ILE A 119 4.07 11.79 5.49
C ILE A 119 4.59 10.74 6.46
N ILE A 120 4.65 9.47 6.05
CA ILE A 120 5.14 8.37 6.86
C ILE A 120 6.63 8.57 7.21
N ARG A 121 7.47 8.90 6.25
CA ARG A 121 8.91 9.11 6.46
C ARG A 121 9.23 10.32 7.34
N THR A 122 8.43 11.38 7.27
CA THR A 122 8.61 12.56 8.13
C THR A 122 8.11 12.35 9.55
N ASN A 123 7.42 11.22 9.81
CA ASN A 123 6.90 10.87 11.13
C ASN A 123 5.98 11.95 11.74
N LEU A 124 5.26 12.67 10.87
CA LEU A 124 4.32 13.72 11.26
C LEU A 124 2.99 13.17 11.77
N THR A 125 2.74 11.89 11.53
CA THR A 125 1.53 11.17 11.95
C THR A 125 1.93 9.80 12.49
N ASP A 126 1.04 9.13 13.23
CA ASP A 126 1.21 7.73 13.64
C ASP A 126 0.81 6.73 12.54
N MET A 127 0.66 7.21 11.30
CA MET A 127 0.32 6.37 10.15
C MET A 127 1.47 5.40 9.84
N LYS A 128 1.13 4.13 9.69
CA LYS A 128 2.05 3.05 9.28
C LYS A 128 1.45 2.25 8.14
N LEU A 129 2.32 1.78 7.25
CA LEU A 129 1.90 0.85 6.21
C LEU A 129 1.69 -0.54 6.81
N ASN A 130 0.53 -1.13 6.50
CA ASN A 130 0.27 -2.54 6.78
C ASN A 130 0.37 -3.30 5.45
N LEU A 131 1.46 -4.02 5.29
CA LEU A 131 1.79 -4.80 4.10
C LEU A 131 1.82 -6.31 4.40
N ALA A 132 1.37 -6.71 5.60
CA ALA A 132 1.33 -8.11 6.00
C ALA A 132 0.49 -8.94 5.00
N VAL A 133 1.00 -10.11 4.65
CA VAL A 133 0.42 -11.01 3.65
C VAL A 133 -0.29 -12.16 4.36
N GLN A 134 -1.28 -12.77 3.73
CA GLN A 134 -1.88 -13.99 4.26
C GLN A 134 -0.97 -15.18 4.00
N HIS A 135 -0.49 -15.82 5.07
CA HIS A 135 0.27 -17.05 5.00
C HIS A 135 -0.59 -18.22 4.51
N GLN A 136 0.01 -19.08 3.69
CA GLN A 136 -0.62 -20.29 3.18
C GLN A 136 -0.12 -21.50 3.95
N GLU A 137 -1.00 -22.45 4.29
CA GLU A 137 -0.60 -23.71 4.94
C GLU A 137 0.42 -24.51 4.10
N LYS A 138 0.36 -24.37 2.78
CA LYS A 138 1.30 -24.98 1.83
C LYS A 138 1.83 -23.90 0.90
N PRO A 139 3.05 -23.42 1.10
CA PRO A 139 3.65 -22.40 0.24
C PRO A 139 3.79 -22.92 -1.20
N ASP A 140 3.56 -22.02 -2.15
CA ASP A 140 3.72 -22.32 -3.56
C ASP A 140 5.20 -22.25 -3.95
N TRP A 141 5.86 -23.41 -3.96
CA TRP A 141 7.28 -23.54 -4.28
C TRP A 141 7.63 -23.09 -5.70
N SER A 142 6.65 -23.04 -6.62
CA SER A 142 6.88 -22.57 -8.00
C SER A 142 7.26 -21.09 -8.05
N LYS A 143 6.90 -20.31 -7.03
CA LYS A 143 7.29 -18.90 -6.86
C LYS A 143 8.75 -18.72 -6.41
N CYS A 144 9.43 -19.79 -6.01
CA CYS A 144 10.79 -19.76 -5.51
C CYS A 144 11.79 -20.26 -6.55
N ASP A 145 12.95 -19.58 -6.60
CA ASP A 145 14.11 -20.09 -7.32
C ASP A 145 14.59 -21.41 -6.70
N SER A 146 14.71 -22.46 -7.53
CA SER A 146 15.14 -23.80 -7.09
C SER A 146 16.49 -23.78 -6.37
N GLN A 147 17.41 -22.91 -6.78
CA GLN A 147 18.71 -22.74 -6.13
C GLN A 147 18.57 -22.16 -4.72
N LYS A 148 17.60 -21.27 -4.50
CA LYS A 148 17.32 -20.71 -3.17
C LYS A 148 16.71 -21.75 -2.24
N VAL A 149 15.77 -22.55 -2.74
CA VAL A 149 15.18 -23.67 -2.00
C VAL A 149 16.26 -24.67 -1.56
N ALA A 150 17.15 -25.06 -2.47
CA ALA A 150 18.27 -25.94 -2.15
C ALA A 150 19.21 -25.33 -1.12
N ASN A 151 19.49 -24.03 -1.19
CA ASN A 151 20.29 -23.32 -0.21
C ASN A 151 19.62 -23.25 1.17
N ILE A 152 18.30 -23.02 1.24
CA ILE A 152 17.54 -23.05 2.50
C ILE A 152 17.65 -24.45 3.10
N ARG A 153 17.34 -25.50 2.36
CA ARG A 153 17.42 -26.90 2.81
C ARG A 153 18.80 -27.22 3.39
N ARG A 154 19.87 -26.91 2.67
CA ARG A 154 21.25 -27.16 3.11
C ARG A 154 21.61 -26.38 4.40
N LYS A 155 21.18 -25.12 4.50
CA LYS A 155 21.48 -24.29 5.67
C LYS A 155 20.70 -24.74 6.89
N VAL A 156 19.39 -25.00 6.75
CA VAL A 156 18.53 -25.45 7.84
C VAL A 156 18.97 -26.83 8.34
N GLY A 157 19.28 -27.77 7.45
CA GLY A 157 19.83 -29.07 7.83
C GLY A 157 21.15 -28.97 8.59
N ALA A 158 22.04 -28.06 8.18
CA ALA A 158 23.30 -27.81 8.90
C ALA A 158 23.10 -27.18 10.32
N VAL A 159 22.00 -26.46 10.53
CA VAL A 159 21.64 -25.85 11.83
C VAL A 159 20.95 -26.85 12.74
N MET A 160 20.03 -27.65 12.19
CA MET A 160 19.25 -28.63 12.96
C MET A 160 20.03 -29.91 13.29
N HIS A 161 21.11 -30.18 12.56
CA HIS A 161 21.90 -31.43 12.69
C HIS A 161 21.07 -32.71 12.50
N VAL A 162 20.11 -32.68 11.58
CA VAL A 162 19.21 -33.79 11.23
C VAL A 162 19.47 -34.28 9.81
N ASP A 163 19.03 -35.51 9.51
CA ASP A 163 19.11 -36.10 8.19
C ASP A 163 18.13 -35.46 7.21
N GLU A 164 18.41 -35.56 5.90
CA GLU A 164 17.60 -34.92 4.85
C GLU A 164 16.14 -35.40 4.80
N ASP A 165 15.86 -36.60 5.29
CA ASP A 165 14.52 -37.21 5.30
C ASP A 165 13.73 -36.92 6.59
N ASP A 166 14.28 -36.13 7.50
CA ASP A 166 13.62 -35.79 8.76
C ASP A 166 12.34 -34.98 8.49
N PRO A 167 11.17 -35.39 9.06
CA PRO A 167 9.92 -34.68 8.88
C PRO A 167 9.94 -33.26 9.41
N ASP A 168 10.63 -33.00 10.55
CA ASP A 168 10.74 -31.69 11.15
C ASP A 168 11.57 -30.74 10.30
N LEU A 169 12.59 -31.26 9.59
CA LEU A 169 13.36 -30.49 8.61
C LEU A 169 12.45 -29.97 7.49
N ASN A 170 11.59 -30.81 6.94
CA ASN A 170 10.65 -30.41 5.88
C ASN A 170 9.64 -29.39 6.37
N TYR A 171 9.15 -29.52 7.59
CA TYR A 171 8.25 -28.52 8.19
C TYR A 171 8.94 -27.15 8.31
N VAL A 172 10.14 -27.10 8.88
CA VAL A 172 10.89 -25.84 9.05
C VAL A 172 11.23 -25.21 7.69
N ILE A 173 11.58 -26.01 6.68
CA ILE A 173 11.84 -25.50 5.32
C ILE A 173 10.59 -24.86 4.73
N ASN A 174 9.41 -25.48 4.90
CA ASN A 174 8.15 -24.91 4.42
C ASN A 174 7.86 -23.56 5.07
N VAL A 175 8.09 -23.43 6.38
CA VAL A 175 7.91 -22.15 7.09
C VAL A 175 8.84 -21.08 6.53
N TYR A 176 10.13 -21.38 6.31
CA TYR A 176 11.07 -20.40 5.75
C TYR A 176 10.74 -20.03 4.30
N ILE A 177 10.22 -20.96 3.51
CA ILE A 177 9.79 -20.66 2.13
C ILE A 177 8.56 -19.77 2.14
N ASP A 178 7.62 -19.99 3.04
CA ASP A 178 6.43 -19.16 3.18
C ASP A 178 6.81 -17.72 3.57
N TYR A 179 7.66 -17.54 4.58
CA TYR A 179 8.21 -16.22 4.92
C TYR A 179 8.96 -15.57 3.75
N TYR A 180 9.75 -16.35 3.01
CA TYR A 180 10.45 -15.82 1.84
C TYR A 180 9.49 -15.31 0.75
N ILE A 181 8.40 -16.02 0.50
CA ILE A 181 7.37 -15.61 -0.47
C ILE A 181 6.66 -14.35 0.03
N ALA A 182 6.25 -14.32 1.31
CA ALA A 182 5.63 -13.16 1.93
C ALA A 182 6.54 -11.92 1.85
N GLY A 183 7.81 -12.07 2.21
CA GLY A 183 8.80 -10.99 2.09
C GLY A 183 8.97 -10.49 0.66
N LEU A 184 8.94 -11.38 -0.36
CA LEU A 184 8.98 -10.97 -1.77
C LEU A 184 7.74 -10.16 -2.17
N GLU A 185 6.55 -10.55 -1.71
CA GLU A 185 5.31 -9.82 -1.99
C GLU A 185 5.33 -8.43 -1.36
N ILE A 186 5.81 -8.30 -0.10
CA ILE A 186 6.01 -7.02 0.56
C ILE A 186 7.01 -6.14 -0.21
N MET A 187 8.15 -6.70 -0.59
CA MET A 187 9.19 -5.97 -1.34
C MET A 187 8.66 -5.48 -2.69
N ASN A 188 7.90 -6.31 -3.41
CA ASN A 188 7.28 -5.92 -4.68
C ASN A 188 6.26 -4.81 -4.50
N ASN A 189 5.43 -4.88 -3.45
CA ASN A 189 4.45 -3.85 -3.13
C ASN A 189 5.14 -2.51 -2.81
N LEU A 190 6.19 -2.55 -1.96
CA LEU A 190 6.99 -1.37 -1.65
C LEU A 190 7.65 -0.79 -2.91
N GLN A 191 8.21 -1.62 -3.77
CA GLN A 191 8.86 -1.15 -5.00
C GLN A 191 7.89 -0.44 -5.94
N LEU A 192 6.66 -0.92 -6.04
CA LEU A 192 5.63 -0.36 -6.92
C LEU A 192 5.02 0.93 -6.36
N HIS A 193 4.70 0.95 -5.08
CA HIS A 193 3.88 2.01 -4.49
C HIS A 193 4.65 2.96 -3.56
N PHE A 194 5.77 2.51 -2.97
CA PHE A 194 6.56 3.27 -1.98
C PHE A 194 8.06 3.11 -2.26
N PRO A 195 8.56 3.52 -3.45
CA PRO A 195 9.91 3.23 -3.92
C PRO A 195 11.02 3.77 -3.00
N GLU A 196 10.78 4.87 -2.29
CA GLU A 196 11.76 5.43 -1.35
C GLU A 196 11.93 4.54 -0.10
N ILE A 197 10.84 3.96 0.41
CA ILE A 197 10.90 3.02 1.55
C ILE A 197 11.53 1.71 1.09
N TYR A 198 11.19 1.25 -0.12
CA TYR A 198 11.84 0.10 -0.75
C TYR A 198 13.36 0.28 -0.85
N GLU A 199 13.84 1.43 -1.32
CA GLU A 199 15.29 1.68 -1.43
C GLU A 199 16.00 1.64 -0.08
N ASP A 200 15.40 2.19 0.97
CA ASP A 200 15.98 2.18 2.31
C ASP A 200 16.07 0.74 2.84
N LEU A 201 15.00 -0.05 2.67
CA LEU A 201 14.97 -1.46 3.05
C LEU A 201 15.98 -2.29 2.23
N TYR A 202 16.06 -2.07 0.92
CA TYR A 202 17.01 -2.73 0.05
C TYR A 202 18.47 -2.43 0.45
N LYS A 203 18.79 -1.19 0.81
CA LYS A 203 20.12 -0.80 1.31
C LYS A 203 20.46 -1.51 2.62
N LEU A 204 19.50 -1.60 3.55
CA LEU A 204 19.68 -2.37 4.79
C LEU A 204 19.95 -3.84 4.48
N GLU A 205 19.14 -4.47 3.64
CA GLU A 205 19.30 -5.87 3.23
C GLU A 205 20.69 -6.11 2.61
N GLN A 206 21.11 -5.29 1.67
CA GLN A 206 22.41 -5.44 1.00
C GLN A 206 23.58 -5.26 1.98
N SER A 207 23.48 -4.30 2.89
CA SER A 207 24.49 -4.09 3.95
C SER A 207 24.58 -5.31 4.85
N TYR A 208 23.43 -5.82 5.29
CA TYR A 208 23.38 -6.96 6.19
C TYR A 208 23.83 -8.27 5.52
N LYS A 209 23.52 -8.50 4.25
CA LYS A 209 24.05 -9.65 3.48
C LYS A 209 25.57 -9.70 3.47
N ARG A 210 26.25 -8.54 3.37
CA ARG A 210 27.72 -8.48 3.45
C ARG A 210 28.21 -8.87 4.84
N GLU A 211 27.56 -8.36 5.89
CA GLU A 211 27.88 -8.68 7.28
C GLU A 211 27.71 -10.17 7.57
N VAL A 212 26.58 -10.76 7.16
CA VAL A 212 26.30 -12.20 7.28
C VAL A 212 27.34 -13.03 6.54
N SER A 213 27.70 -12.62 5.30
CA SER A 213 28.75 -13.32 4.53
C SER A 213 30.09 -13.35 5.27
N LEU A 214 30.43 -12.25 5.96
CA LEU A 214 31.65 -12.17 6.73
C LEU A 214 31.59 -13.06 7.98
N LYS A 215 30.52 -12.95 8.79
CA LYS A 215 30.30 -13.75 10.00
C LYS A 215 30.33 -15.25 9.69
N THR A 216 29.67 -15.68 8.62
CA THR A 216 29.61 -17.11 8.24
C THR A 216 30.93 -17.65 7.73
N ARG A 217 31.76 -16.83 7.05
CA ARG A 217 33.09 -17.24 6.60
C ARG A 217 34.12 -17.31 7.74
N MET A 218 33.93 -16.49 8.78
CA MET A 218 34.79 -16.48 9.94
C MET A 218 34.43 -17.58 10.95
N ASN A 219 33.24 -18.15 10.87
CA ASN A 219 32.85 -19.28 11.73
C ASN A 219 33.45 -20.57 11.20
N THR A 220 34.46 -21.06 11.89
CA THR A 220 35.14 -22.35 11.59
C THR A 220 34.59 -23.52 12.39
N ASP A 221 33.86 -23.23 13.48
CA ASP A 221 33.26 -24.25 14.34
C ASP A 221 31.79 -24.52 13.95
N ARG A 222 31.57 -25.75 13.43
CA ARG A 222 30.22 -26.18 13.01
C ARG A 222 29.27 -26.37 14.19
N GLN A 223 29.75 -26.60 15.42
CA GLN A 223 28.88 -26.72 16.58
C GLN A 223 28.21 -25.41 16.95
N LEU A 224 28.75 -24.27 16.50
CA LEU A 224 28.20 -22.94 16.71
C LEU A 224 27.20 -22.51 15.63
N ASN A 225 26.89 -23.36 14.63
CA ASN A 225 26.00 -22.97 13.53
C ASN A 225 24.61 -22.52 14.00
N GLN A 226 24.03 -23.22 14.98
CA GLN A 226 22.72 -22.89 15.51
C GLN A 226 22.71 -21.53 16.22
N SER A 227 23.70 -21.29 17.10
CA SER A 227 23.81 -20.01 17.80
C SER A 227 24.10 -18.85 16.82
N LEU A 228 24.99 -19.08 15.85
CA LEU A 228 25.28 -18.10 14.81
C LEU A 228 24.03 -17.75 13.97
N PHE A 229 23.25 -18.76 13.58
CA PHE A 229 22.02 -18.58 12.82
C PHE A 229 21.00 -17.76 13.60
N ASN A 230 20.75 -18.12 14.87
CA ASN A 230 19.82 -17.39 15.73
C ASN A 230 20.27 -15.94 15.96
N ASN A 231 21.57 -15.72 16.19
CA ASN A 231 22.10 -14.37 16.34
C ASN A 231 21.91 -13.52 15.07
N ILE A 232 22.15 -14.11 13.90
CA ILE A 232 21.94 -13.42 12.61
C ILE A 232 20.47 -13.02 12.46
N LEU A 233 19.53 -13.91 12.75
CA LEU A 233 18.09 -13.59 12.65
C LEU A 233 17.69 -12.49 13.63
N ASN A 234 18.07 -12.62 14.91
CA ASN A 234 17.74 -11.63 15.93
C ASN A 234 18.32 -10.24 15.61
N GLU A 235 19.59 -10.18 15.22
CA GLU A 235 20.22 -8.90 14.85
C GLU A 235 19.55 -8.24 13.64
N PHE A 236 19.11 -9.03 12.65
CA PHE A 236 18.41 -8.48 11.48
C PHE A 236 17.04 -7.95 11.88
N GLN A 237 16.31 -8.72 12.69
CA GLN A 237 15.02 -8.29 13.21
C GLN A 237 15.13 -7.00 14.04
N GLU A 238 16.12 -6.91 14.94
CA GLU A 238 16.38 -5.69 15.72
C GLU A 238 16.66 -4.48 14.81
N LYS A 239 17.44 -4.66 13.74
CA LYS A 239 17.71 -3.60 12.75
C LYS A 239 16.45 -3.18 12.01
N LEU A 240 15.62 -4.15 11.56
CA LEU A 240 14.35 -3.86 10.91
C LEU A 240 13.40 -3.11 11.86
N GLU A 241 13.24 -3.57 13.09
CA GLU A 241 12.40 -2.91 14.08
C GLU A 241 12.88 -1.48 14.37
N LYS A 242 14.17 -1.30 14.57
CA LYS A 242 14.76 0.02 14.83
C LYS A 242 14.51 1.02 13.71
N ASP A 243 14.73 0.60 12.45
CA ASP A 243 14.75 1.50 11.31
C ASP A 243 13.34 1.67 10.67
N PHE A 244 12.49 0.63 10.74
CA PHE A 244 11.21 0.60 10.02
C PHE A 244 9.95 0.56 10.90
N SER A 245 10.04 0.34 12.22
CA SER A 245 8.85 0.26 13.10
C SER A 245 8.01 1.54 13.13
N LYS A 246 8.56 2.66 12.72
CA LYS A 246 7.83 3.93 12.58
C LYS A 246 7.07 4.05 11.28
N MET A 247 7.48 3.31 10.25
CA MET A 247 6.90 3.36 8.90
C MET A 247 6.01 2.16 8.59
N LEU A 248 6.34 0.99 9.14
CA LEU A 248 5.63 -0.26 8.91
C LEU A 248 4.96 -0.75 10.20
N THR A 249 3.85 -1.48 10.05
CA THR A 249 3.22 -2.18 11.18
C THR A 249 4.13 -3.31 11.68
N GLN A 250 3.95 -3.73 12.94
CA GLN A 250 4.71 -4.85 13.50
C GLN A 250 4.55 -6.13 12.68
N ALA A 251 3.34 -6.41 12.20
CA ALA A 251 3.08 -7.57 11.33
C ALA A 251 3.94 -7.53 10.07
N SER A 252 4.01 -6.37 9.39
CA SER A 252 4.84 -6.21 8.18
C SER A 252 6.34 -6.34 8.45
N VAL A 253 6.81 -5.87 9.62
CA VAL A 253 8.24 -5.97 10.01
C VAL A 253 8.64 -7.42 10.30
N VAL A 254 7.75 -8.21 10.87
CA VAL A 254 8.02 -9.63 11.19
C VAL A 254 8.10 -10.49 9.94
N GLU A 255 7.40 -10.13 8.87
CA GLU A 255 7.40 -10.87 7.61
C GLU A 255 8.56 -10.51 6.67
N LEU A 256 9.29 -9.44 6.95
CA LEU A 256 10.48 -9.01 6.20
C LEU A 256 11.75 -9.74 6.67
#